data_3149092aa813ca59ffff1b26f0927db0
#
_entry.id   3149092aa813ca59ffff1b26f0927db0
#
_cell.length_a   1.000
_cell.length_b   1.000
_cell.length_c   1.000
_cell.angle_alpha   90.00
_cell.angle_beta   90.00
_cell.angle_gamma   90.00
#
_symmetry.space_group_name_H-M   'P 1'
#
loop_
_entity.id
_entity.type
_entity.pdbx_description
1 polymer ?
#
loop_
_entity_poly.entity_id
_entity_poly.type
_entity_poly.pdbx_seq_one_letter_code
_entity_poly.pdbx_strand_id
1 'polypeptide(L)'
;PAINAGALTVMASFSSWNGAKHHGNTSLLTDVLKGRMGFKGLVVGDWNGHGQVAGCSATDCPAAINAGLDLFMAPDSWKALFDSTLVAAREGRISQERLDDAVRRILRVKFKLGLMGDTSVSRGNSAAVGAQAHLNLAREAVAKSLVLLKNNGSALPIRPGAKVLIAGPGADNM
;
A
#
# COMPACT_ATOMS: atom_id res chain seq x y z
N PRO A 1 2.16 -18.58 6.43
CA PRO A 1 0.74 -18.77 6.12
C PRO A 1 0.29 -18.03 4.86
N ALA A 2 0.43 -16.66 4.78
CA ALA A 2 -0.08 -15.87 3.65
C ALA A 2 0.51 -16.27 2.29
N ILE A 3 1.82 -16.52 2.21
CA ILE A 3 2.48 -16.96 0.97
C ILE A 3 1.94 -18.32 0.53
N ASN A 4 1.78 -19.27 1.47
CA ASN A 4 1.24 -20.59 1.17
C ASN A 4 -0.26 -20.53 0.78
N ALA A 5 -0.98 -19.51 1.26
CA ALA A 5 -2.35 -19.23 0.84
C ALA A 5 -2.45 -18.55 -0.52
N GLY A 6 -1.33 -18.27 -1.20
CA GLY A 6 -1.30 -17.74 -2.55
C GLY A 6 -1.23 -16.21 -2.64
N ALA A 7 -0.75 -15.52 -1.62
CA ALA A 7 -0.53 -14.06 -1.70
C ALA A 7 0.35 -13.71 -2.90
N LEU A 8 -0.11 -12.80 -3.74
CA LEU A 8 0.56 -12.39 -4.98
C LEU A 8 1.36 -11.10 -4.83
N THR A 9 1.03 -10.29 -3.84
CA THR A 9 1.68 -9.01 -3.58
C THR A 9 1.98 -8.84 -2.10
N VAL A 10 3.08 -8.16 -1.80
CA VAL A 10 3.44 -7.70 -0.46
C VAL A 10 3.81 -6.23 -0.56
N MET A 11 3.24 -5.39 0.29
CA MET A 11 3.63 -4.00 0.41
C MET A 11 4.74 -3.85 1.45
N ALA A 12 5.82 -3.18 1.07
CA ALA A 12 6.86 -2.80 2.02
C ALA A 12 6.28 -1.78 3.01
N SER A 13 6.39 -2.05 4.32
CA SER A 13 5.86 -1.16 5.34
C SER A 13 6.55 0.21 5.33
N PHE A 14 5.78 1.28 5.56
CA PHE A 14 6.28 2.63 5.74
C PHE A 14 7.15 2.80 7.00
N SER A 15 7.07 1.86 7.92
CA SER A 15 7.80 1.85 9.19
C SER A 15 9.28 1.51 9.01
N SER A 16 10.00 1.48 10.14
CA SER A 16 11.41 1.10 10.22
C SER A 16 11.58 -0.07 11.17
N TRP A 17 12.61 -0.87 10.94
CA TRP A 17 13.06 -1.90 11.86
C TRP A 17 14.52 -1.66 12.22
N ASN A 18 14.82 -1.52 13.51
CA ASN A 18 16.15 -1.18 14.02
C ASN A 18 16.78 0.04 13.30
N GLY A 19 15.97 1.08 13.07
CA GLY A 19 16.42 2.31 12.41
C GLY A 19 16.47 2.26 10.88
N ALA A 20 16.39 1.09 10.25
CA ALA A 20 16.37 0.95 8.79
C ALA A 20 14.96 0.95 8.23
N LYS A 21 14.70 1.81 7.24
CA LYS A 21 13.43 1.83 6.49
C LYS A 21 13.23 0.54 5.71
N HIS A 22 12.02 -0.05 5.78
CA HIS A 22 11.74 -1.33 5.12
C HIS A 22 11.96 -1.28 3.61
N HIS A 23 11.68 -0.15 2.95
CA HIS A 23 11.90 0.02 1.50
C HIS A 23 13.36 -0.12 1.08
N GLY A 24 14.31 0.10 1.98
CA GLY A 24 15.76 -0.08 1.75
C GLY A 24 16.34 -1.31 2.44
N ASN A 25 15.51 -2.17 3.02
CA ASN A 25 15.98 -3.30 3.82
C ASN A 25 16.15 -4.56 2.97
N THR A 26 17.34 -4.74 2.40
CA THR A 26 17.68 -5.91 1.57
C THR A 26 17.49 -7.23 2.31
N SER A 27 17.89 -7.29 3.59
CA SER A 27 17.76 -8.52 4.37
C SER A 27 16.31 -8.97 4.49
N LEU A 28 15.38 -8.06 4.76
CA LEU A 28 13.96 -8.43 4.89
C LEU A 28 13.30 -8.67 3.53
N LEU A 29 13.54 -7.81 2.54
CA LEU A 29 12.82 -7.88 1.26
C LEU A 29 13.41 -8.98 0.35
N THR A 30 14.73 -9.08 0.28
CA THR A 30 15.40 -10.04 -0.62
C THR A 30 15.72 -11.34 0.09
N ASP A 31 16.54 -11.30 1.17
CA ASP A 31 17.06 -12.53 1.76
C ASP A 31 15.97 -13.34 2.46
N VAL A 32 15.13 -12.69 3.26
CA VAL A 32 14.06 -13.36 4.00
C VAL A 32 12.84 -13.59 3.11
N LEU A 33 12.19 -12.52 2.63
CA LEU A 33 10.90 -12.65 1.93
C LEU A 33 11.05 -13.41 0.61
N LYS A 34 11.92 -12.95 -0.29
CA LYS A 34 12.08 -13.56 -1.62
C LYS A 34 12.90 -14.86 -1.56
N GLY A 35 13.96 -14.88 -0.76
CA GLY A 35 14.87 -16.01 -0.60
C GLY A 35 14.29 -17.10 0.31
N ARG A 36 14.43 -16.93 1.63
CA ARG A 36 14.10 -17.97 2.60
C ARG A 36 12.63 -18.38 2.61
N MET A 37 11.70 -17.43 2.47
CA MET A 37 10.27 -17.70 2.41
C MET A 37 9.78 -18.08 1.02
N GLY A 38 10.61 -17.95 -0.01
CA GLY A 38 10.31 -18.35 -1.39
C GLY A 38 9.20 -17.52 -2.06
N PHE A 39 8.97 -16.29 -1.65
CA PHE A 39 7.92 -15.43 -2.21
C PHE A 39 8.17 -15.15 -3.70
N LYS A 40 7.25 -15.57 -4.56
CA LYS A 40 7.33 -15.45 -6.02
C LYS A 40 6.51 -14.30 -6.59
N GLY A 41 5.72 -13.61 -5.77
CA GLY A 41 4.95 -12.43 -6.15
C GLY A 41 5.82 -11.17 -6.22
N LEU A 42 5.19 -10.00 -6.38
CA LEU A 42 5.86 -8.72 -6.41
C LEU A 42 5.83 -8.02 -5.04
N VAL A 43 6.87 -7.22 -4.78
CA VAL A 43 6.93 -6.30 -3.65
C VAL A 43 6.65 -4.88 -4.16
N VAL A 44 5.57 -4.28 -3.66
CA VAL A 44 5.20 -2.89 -3.95
C VAL A 44 5.62 -1.97 -2.79
N GLY A 45 5.99 -0.73 -3.10
CA GLY A 45 6.26 0.29 -2.10
C GLY A 45 4.98 0.84 -1.48
N ASP A 46 5.11 1.50 -0.35
CA ASP A 46 4.09 2.36 0.23
C ASP A 46 4.23 3.78 -0.33
N TRP A 47 3.25 4.64 -0.12
CA TRP A 47 3.13 6.01 -0.66
C TRP A 47 4.39 6.85 -0.41
N ASN A 48 5.16 7.08 -1.48
CA ASN A 48 6.46 7.76 -1.42
C ASN A 48 7.46 7.19 -0.37
N GLY A 49 7.24 5.98 0.12
CA GLY A 49 8.04 5.38 1.18
C GLY A 49 9.50 5.16 0.81
N HIS A 50 9.80 5.00 -0.49
CA HIS A 50 11.18 4.93 -1.00
C HIS A 50 11.98 6.20 -0.71
N GLY A 51 11.35 7.36 -0.73
CA GLY A 51 12.01 8.64 -0.46
C GLY A 51 12.51 8.80 0.99
N GLN A 52 12.13 7.89 1.88
CA GLN A 52 12.59 7.88 3.27
C GLN A 52 13.80 6.96 3.52
N VAL A 53 14.24 6.25 2.51
CA VAL A 53 15.47 5.46 2.58
C VAL A 53 16.67 6.40 2.62
N ALA A 54 17.66 6.10 3.45
CA ALA A 54 18.86 6.93 3.56
C ALA A 54 19.54 7.11 2.19
N GLY A 55 19.82 8.36 1.83
CA GLY A 55 20.41 8.73 0.54
C GLY A 55 19.43 8.76 -0.63
N CYS A 56 18.14 8.56 -0.37
CA CYS A 56 17.07 8.66 -1.39
C CYS A 56 16.27 9.95 -1.28
N SER A 57 15.50 10.22 -2.32
CA SER A 57 14.45 11.22 -2.36
C SER A 57 13.17 10.64 -2.99
N ALA A 58 12.08 11.41 -3.00
CA ALA A 58 10.85 10.99 -3.70
C ALA A 58 11.05 10.80 -5.20
N THR A 59 12.07 11.44 -5.79
CA THR A 59 12.35 11.42 -7.23
C THR A 59 13.59 10.61 -7.63
N ASP A 60 14.34 10.05 -6.66
CA ASP A 60 15.52 9.24 -6.95
C ASP A 60 15.80 8.25 -5.81
N CYS A 61 15.71 6.95 -6.08
CA CYS A 61 15.97 5.91 -5.10
C CYS A 61 16.33 4.55 -5.71
N PRO A 62 17.50 4.41 -6.35
CA PRO A 62 17.95 3.10 -6.82
C PRO A 62 18.16 2.10 -5.67
N ALA A 63 18.45 2.58 -4.47
CA ALA A 63 18.64 1.74 -3.28
C ALA A 63 17.40 0.89 -2.94
N ALA A 64 16.19 1.43 -3.11
CA ALA A 64 14.98 0.66 -2.85
C ALA A 64 14.78 -0.49 -3.86
N ILE A 65 15.06 -0.27 -5.13
CA ILE A 65 15.02 -1.33 -6.14
C ILE A 65 16.06 -2.41 -5.83
N ASN A 66 17.29 -1.99 -5.52
CA ASN A 66 18.37 -2.91 -5.17
C ASN A 66 18.07 -3.70 -3.88
N ALA A 67 17.34 -3.11 -2.93
CA ALA A 67 16.88 -3.80 -1.73
C ALA A 67 15.81 -4.87 -1.99
N GLY A 68 15.17 -4.86 -3.16
CA GLY A 68 14.17 -5.86 -3.52
C GLY A 68 12.77 -5.32 -3.80
N LEU A 69 12.60 -3.98 -3.83
CA LEU A 69 11.34 -3.38 -4.28
C LEU A 69 11.16 -3.62 -5.78
N ASP A 70 9.99 -4.08 -6.20
CA ASP A 70 9.70 -4.39 -7.61
C ASP A 70 8.84 -3.30 -8.28
N LEU A 71 8.04 -2.57 -7.49
CA LEU A 71 7.15 -1.53 -7.97
C LEU A 71 7.12 -0.37 -6.98
N PHE A 72 7.40 0.84 -7.45
CA PHE A 72 7.24 2.05 -6.64
C PHE A 72 5.77 2.44 -6.50
N MET A 73 5.41 3.03 -5.36
CA MET A 73 4.18 3.79 -5.19
C MET A 73 4.56 5.28 -5.08
N ALA A 74 4.51 5.97 -6.20
CA ALA A 74 4.97 7.36 -6.34
C ALA A 74 3.94 8.19 -7.12
N PRO A 75 2.79 8.53 -6.49
CA PRO A 75 1.67 9.17 -7.19
C PRO A 75 1.99 10.56 -7.73
N ASP A 76 2.82 11.32 -7.02
CA ASP A 76 3.10 12.72 -7.35
C ASP A 76 4.44 12.90 -8.08
N SER A 77 5.41 12.03 -7.80
CA SER A 77 6.81 12.14 -8.27
C SER A 77 7.17 11.12 -9.37
N TRP A 78 6.21 10.33 -9.84
CA TRP A 78 6.44 9.16 -10.70
C TRP A 78 7.29 9.46 -11.95
N LYS A 79 7.06 10.64 -12.58
CA LYS A 79 7.78 10.99 -13.83
C LYS A 79 9.26 11.22 -13.57
N ALA A 80 9.61 12.07 -12.60
CA ALA A 80 10.99 12.33 -12.24
C ALA A 80 11.68 11.07 -11.68
N LEU A 81 10.95 10.26 -10.90
CA LEU A 81 11.45 8.98 -10.40
C LEU A 81 11.70 7.98 -11.52
N PHE A 82 10.86 7.94 -12.55
CA PHE A 82 11.09 7.12 -13.73
C PHE A 82 12.36 7.55 -14.47
N ASP A 83 12.52 8.86 -14.73
CA ASP A 83 13.67 9.39 -15.43
C ASP A 83 14.98 9.09 -14.69
N SER A 84 15.03 9.31 -13.37
CA SER A 84 16.20 9.00 -12.54
C SER A 84 16.50 7.50 -12.48
N THR A 85 15.45 6.66 -12.38
CA THR A 85 15.61 5.21 -12.41
C THR A 85 16.17 4.71 -13.73
N LEU A 86 15.72 5.30 -14.84
CA LEU A 86 16.26 4.98 -16.17
C LEU A 86 17.74 5.35 -16.30
N VAL A 87 18.15 6.50 -15.78
CA VAL A 87 19.55 6.90 -15.70
C VAL A 87 20.34 5.92 -14.83
N ALA A 88 19.83 5.60 -13.64
CA ALA A 88 20.48 4.65 -12.73
C ALA A 88 20.70 3.26 -13.37
N ALA A 89 19.72 2.81 -14.16
CA ALA A 89 19.84 1.55 -14.91
C ALA A 89 20.92 1.62 -15.99
N ARG A 90 20.94 2.71 -16.77
CA ARG A 90 21.94 2.92 -17.85
C ARG A 90 23.37 3.05 -17.31
N GLU A 91 23.53 3.63 -16.13
CA GLU A 91 24.81 3.75 -15.43
C GLU A 91 25.23 2.49 -14.68
N GLY A 92 24.40 1.44 -14.67
CA GLY A 92 24.68 0.20 -13.96
C GLY A 92 24.50 0.28 -12.44
N ARG A 93 23.93 1.38 -11.90
CA ARG A 93 23.58 1.50 -10.47
C ARG A 93 22.44 0.58 -10.06
N ILE A 94 21.63 0.14 -11.02
CA ILE A 94 20.66 -0.94 -10.91
C ILE A 94 21.04 -1.97 -11.95
N SER A 95 21.30 -3.20 -11.56
CA SER A 95 21.69 -4.24 -12.50
C SER A 95 20.52 -4.68 -13.40
N GLN A 96 20.84 -5.10 -14.63
CA GLN A 96 19.85 -5.65 -15.53
C GLN A 96 19.12 -6.86 -14.94
N GLU A 97 19.84 -7.71 -14.23
CA GLU A 97 19.28 -8.87 -13.54
C GLU A 97 18.21 -8.46 -12.52
N ARG A 98 18.46 -7.39 -11.73
CA ARG A 98 17.49 -6.87 -10.75
C ARG A 98 16.24 -6.30 -11.42
N LEU A 99 16.40 -5.59 -12.52
CA LEU A 99 15.28 -5.06 -13.32
C LEU A 99 14.45 -6.20 -13.92
N ASP A 100 15.12 -7.19 -14.49
CA ASP A 100 14.47 -8.36 -15.06
C ASP A 100 13.69 -9.16 -14.02
N ASP A 101 14.21 -9.31 -12.79
CA ASP A 101 13.49 -9.97 -11.71
C ASP A 101 12.23 -9.18 -11.33
N ALA A 102 12.31 -7.83 -11.22
CA ALA A 102 11.15 -6.99 -10.92
C ALA A 102 10.07 -7.15 -12.01
N VAL A 103 10.46 -7.01 -13.28
CA VAL A 103 9.55 -7.14 -14.42
C VAL A 103 8.90 -8.53 -14.46
N ARG A 104 9.69 -9.61 -14.30
CA ARG A 104 9.16 -10.98 -14.27
C ARG A 104 8.15 -11.17 -13.13
N ARG A 105 8.36 -10.59 -11.96
CA ARG A 105 7.43 -10.66 -10.83
C ARG A 105 6.13 -9.93 -11.12
N ILE A 106 6.20 -8.71 -11.65
CA ILE A 106 5.04 -7.92 -12.05
C ILE A 106 4.23 -8.66 -13.11
N LEU A 107 4.88 -9.13 -14.18
CA LEU A 107 4.21 -9.84 -15.27
C LEU A 107 3.59 -11.17 -14.77
N ARG A 108 4.28 -11.92 -13.92
CA ARG A 108 3.74 -13.15 -13.33
C ARG A 108 2.44 -12.91 -12.58
N VAL A 109 2.36 -11.83 -11.80
CA VAL A 109 1.12 -11.47 -11.10
C VAL A 109 0.03 -11.12 -12.10
N LYS A 110 0.33 -10.29 -13.10
CA LYS A 110 -0.64 -9.93 -14.15
C LYS A 110 -1.16 -11.15 -14.92
N PHE A 111 -0.28 -12.10 -15.28
CA PHE A 111 -0.68 -13.35 -15.92
C PHE A 111 -1.60 -14.19 -15.02
N LYS A 112 -1.24 -14.36 -13.76
CA LYS A 112 -2.06 -15.12 -12.79
C LYS A 112 -3.45 -14.53 -12.58
N LEU A 113 -3.58 -13.22 -12.71
CA LEU A 113 -4.86 -12.51 -12.61
C LEU A 113 -5.64 -12.44 -13.94
N GLY A 114 -5.13 -13.06 -15.01
CA GLY A 114 -5.79 -13.03 -16.32
C GLY A 114 -5.79 -11.67 -17.00
N LEU A 115 -4.87 -10.77 -16.63
CA LEU A 115 -4.80 -9.40 -17.18
C LEU A 115 -4.05 -9.31 -18.51
N MET A 116 -3.53 -10.44 -18.99
CA MET A 116 -2.79 -10.52 -20.25
C MET A 116 -3.61 -11.33 -21.25
N GLY A 117 -4.26 -10.66 -22.17
CA GLY A 117 -5.10 -11.27 -23.22
C GLY A 117 -6.48 -10.60 -23.34
N ASP A 118 -7.32 -11.12 -24.22
CA ASP A 118 -8.65 -10.57 -24.54
C ASP A 118 -9.75 -10.89 -23.50
N THR A 119 -9.37 -11.41 -22.34
CA THR A 119 -10.32 -11.77 -21.30
C THR A 119 -10.79 -10.54 -20.55
N SER A 120 -12.08 -10.24 -20.62
CA SER A 120 -12.72 -9.25 -19.76
C SER A 120 -12.64 -9.71 -18.30
N VAL A 121 -11.93 -8.97 -17.46
CA VAL A 121 -11.95 -9.20 -16.02
C VAL A 121 -13.33 -8.80 -15.50
N SER A 122 -14.04 -9.74 -14.87
CA SER A 122 -15.30 -9.41 -14.20
C SER A 122 -15.07 -8.33 -13.14
N ARG A 123 -15.75 -7.20 -13.28
CA ARG A 123 -15.65 -6.07 -12.35
C ARG A 123 -16.59 -6.20 -11.14
N GLY A 124 -17.24 -7.34 -11.01
CA GLY A 124 -18.20 -7.62 -9.94
C GLY A 124 -19.54 -6.90 -10.14
N ASN A 125 -20.35 -6.87 -9.10
CA ASN A 125 -21.65 -6.23 -9.08
C ASN A 125 -21.57 -4.85 -8.44
N SER A 126 -21.56 -3.79 -9.23
CA SER A 126 -21.53 -2.40 -8.74
C SER A 126 -22.80 -2.01 -7.95
N ALA A 127 -23.92 -2.72 -8.13
CA ALA A 127 -25.15 -2.48 -7.36
C ALA A 127 -25.00 -2.81 -5.86
N ALA A 128 -23.97 -3.55 -5.47
CA ALA A 128 -23.64 -3.79 -4.06
C ALA A 128 -23.00 -2.57 -3.37
N VAL A 129 -22.44 -1.64 -4.15
CA VAL A 129 -21.80 -0.44 -3.59
C VAL A 129 -22.89 0.49 -3.04
N GLY A 130 -22.77 0.85 -1.76
CA GLY A 130 -23.76 1.69 -1.08
C GLY A 130 -25.09 1.00 -0.76
N ALA A 131 -25.19 -0.32 -0.92
CA ALA A 131 -26.37 -1.07 -0.50
C ALA A 131 -26.72 -0.82 0.97
N GLN A 132 -28.02 -0.76 1.31
CA GLN A 132 -28.48 -0.44 2.66
C GLN A 132 -27.87 -1.36 3.74
N ALA A 133 -27.68 -2.64 3.42
CA ALA A 133 -27.03 -3.59 4.31
C ALA A 133 -25.58 -3.19 4.67
N HIS A 134 -24.82 -2.70 3.68
CA HIS A 134 -23.43 -2.22 3.89
C HIS A 134 -23.42 -0.92 4.69
N LEU A 135 -24.37 0.00 4.43
CA LEU A 135 -24.49 1.24 5.22
C LEU A 135 -24.87 0.95 6.68
N ASN A 136 -25.75 0.00 6.92
CA ASN A 136 -26.13 -0.41 8.27
C ASN A 136 -24.93 -1.04 9.01
N LEU A 137 -24.19 -1.93 8.33
CA LEU A 137 -22.99 -2.54 8.90
C LEU A 137 -21.91 -1.50 9.21
N ALA A 138 -21.70 -0.52 8.34
CA ALA A 138 -20.76 0.57 8.57
C ALA A 138 -21.14 1.39 9.79
N ARG A 139 -22.43 1.74 9.96
CA ARG A 139 -22.93 2.45 11.15
C ARG A 139 -22.75 1.64 12.43
N GLU A 140 -23.02 0.35 12.38
CA GLU A 140 -22.82 -0.56 13.51
C GLU A 140 -21.34 -0.65 13.88
N ALA A 141 -20.44 -0.78 12.90
CA ALA A 141 -19.00 -0.81 13.12
C ALA A 141 -18.50 0.49 13.77
N VAL A 142 -18.95 1.66 13.29
CA VAL A 142 -18.62 2.96 13.90
C VAL A 142 -19.11 3.01 15.35
N ALA A 143 -20.36 2.67 15.62
CA ALA A 143 -20.93 2.69 16.97
C ALA A 143 -20.14 1.79 17.93
N LYS A 144 -19.72 0.60 17.48
CA LYS A 144 -18.94 -0.35 18.29
C LYS A 144 -17.47 0.03 18.44
N SER A 145 -16.92 0.86 17.55
CA SER A 145 -15.52 1.30 17.62
C SER A 145 -15.31 2.52 18.52
N LEU A 146 -16.38 3.25 18.86
CA LEU A 146 -16.28 4.42 19.71
C LEU A 146 -16.06 4.03 21.18
N VAL A 147 -15.09 4.69 21.80
CA VAL A 147 -14.79 4.52 23.23
C VAL A 147 -15.12 5.81 23.96
N LEU A 148 -16.08 5.73 24.90
CA LEU A 148 -16.48 6.87 25.73
C LEU A 148 -15.47 7.06 26.87
N LEU A 149 -14.50 7.94 26.68
CA LEU A 149 -13.43 8.19 27.65
C LEU A 149 -13.89 9.06 28.83
N LYS A 150 -14.86 9.96 28.62
CA LYS A 150 -15.36 10.89 29.65
C LYS A 150 -16.78 11.32 29.31
N ASN A 151 -17.67 11.28 30.30
CA ASN A 151 -19.05 11.74 30.18
C ASN A 151 -19.53 12.36 31.52
N ASN A 152 -18.73 13.32 32.02
CA ASN A 152 -19.08 14.04 33.25
C ASN A 152 -20.33 14.90 33.01
N GLY A 153 -21.29 14.83 33.93
CA GLY A 153 -22.56 15.54 33.79
C GLY A 153 -23.57 14.88 32.84
N SER A 154 -23.34 13.62 32.42
CA SER A 154 -24.26 12.83 31.58
C SER A 154 -24.70 13.57 30.31
N ALA A 155 -23.75 14.21 29.62
CA ALA A 155 -24.01 14.91 28.34
C ALA A 155 -24.44 13.93 27.23
N LEU A 156 -24.01 12.66 27.33
CA LEU A 156 -24.42 11.56 26.44
C LEU A 156 -25.24 10.52 27.24
N PRO A 157 -26.27 9.90 26.63
CA PRO A 157 -26.77 10.15 25.26
C PRO A 157 -27.45 11.51 25.13
N ILE A 158 -27.34 12.12 23.94
CA ILE A 158 -28.01 13.38 23.63
C ILE A 158 -29.52 13.20 23.75
N ARG A 159 -30.19 14.08 24.49
CA ARG A 159 -31.64 14.02 24.68
C ARG A 159 -32.38 14.28 23.38
N PRO A 160 -33.48 13.56 23.09
CA PRO A 160 -34.34 13.85 21.94
C PRO A 160 -34.77 15.33 21.95
N GLY A 161 -34.68 15.97 20.77
CA GLY A 161 -35.04 17.39 20.60
C GLY A 161 -33.98 18.41 21.04
N ALA A 162 -32.80 17.96 21.51
CA ALA A 162 -31.71 18.87 21.82
C ALA A 162 -31.17 19.53 20.52
N LYS A 163 -30.84 20.83 20.64
CA LYS A 163 -30.13 21.52 19.56
C LYS A 163 -28.66 21.16 19.63
N VAL A 164 -28.13 20.61 18.52
CA VAL A 164 -26.74 20.15 18.42
C VAL A 164 -26.03 20.98 17.35
N LEU A 165 -24.88 21.55 17.68
CA LEU A 165 -23.96 22.15 16.73
C LEU A 165 -22.93 21.10 16.32
N ILE A 166 -22.82 20.84 15.03
CA ILE A 166 -21.75 20.03 14.44
C ILE A 166 -20.75 21.00 13.82
N ALA A 167 -19.49 20.93 14.24
CA ALA A 167 -18.45 21.83 13.77
C ALA A 167 -17.13 21.07 13.59
N GLY A 168 -16.28 21.58 12.69
CA GLY A 168 -14.96 21.03 12.39
C GLY A 168 -14.78 20.69 10.91
N PRO A 169 -13.56 20.38 10.47
CA PRO A 169 -13.24 20.13 9.06
C PRO A 169 -14.03 18.98 8.41
N GLY A 170 -14.49 18.01 9.21
CA GLY A 170 -15.30 16.87 8.75
C GLY A 170 -16.82 17.05 8.92
N ALA A 171 -17.30 18.23 9.37
CA ALA A 171 -18.71 18.41 9.71
C ALA A 171 -19.65 18.32 8.49
N ASP A 172 -19.15 18.64 7.30
CA ASP A 172 -19.87 18.63 6.02
C ASP A 172 -19.11 17.85 4.93
N ASN A 173 -18.30 16.90 5.32
CA ASN A 173 -17.53 16.08 4.39
C ASN A 173 -18.14 14.69 4.31
N MET A 174 -18.84 14.37 3.19
CA MET A 174 -19.44 13.07 2.90
C MET A 174 -18.57 12.27 1.94
#